data_ce5114e120d09c86f9720e07d0deefd5
#
_entry.id   ce5114e120d09c86f9720e07d0deefd5
#
_cell.length_a   1.000
_cell.length_b   1.000
_cell.length_c   1.000
_cell.angle_alpha   90.00
_cell.angle_beta   90.00
_cell.angle_gamma   90.00
#
_symmetry.space_group_name_H-M   'P 1'
#
loop_
_entity.id
_entity.type
_entity.pdbx_description
1 polymer ?
#
loop_
_entity_poly.entity_id
_entity_poly.type
_entity_poly.pdbx_seq_one_letter_code
_entity_poly.pdbx_strand_id
1 'polypeptide(L)'
;MNGDFQLKSKVYLTGAGPGDPGLITLKAIDCLKKARVVIYDRLVNPELLKYARPDAEILYAGKASKKHSLTQDKINRLIVKKAKEGKTVVRLKGGDPFLFGRGAEEALELAKNKIPFEVIPGISSALAVAAYAGIPL
;
A
#
# COMPACT_ATOMS: atom_id res chain seq x y z
N MET A 1 -6.19 25.72 16.66
CA MET A 1 -5.94 25.14 16.51
C MET A 1 -5.29 24.48 16.34
N ASN A 2 -5.18 24.38 16.44
CA ASN A 2 -4.40 23.95 16.61
C ASN A 2 -3.65 23.01 16.11
N GLY A 3 -2.91 23.04 15.55
CA GLY A 3 -1.85 22.31 14.94
C GLY A 3 -1.15 21.22 15.72
N ASP A 4 -1.69 20.89 16.82
CA ASP A 4 -1.16 19.89 17.75
C ASP A 4 -1.61 18.47 17.39
N PHE A 5 -2.03 18.26 16.13
CA PHE A 5 -2.12 16.90 15.63
C PHE A 5 -0.70 16.34 15.52
N GLN A 6 -0.22 15.77 16.61
CA GLN A 6 0.81 14.74 16.49
C GLN A 6 0.25 13.65 15.58
N LEU A 7 0.76 13.59 14.37
CA LEU A 7 0.51 12.49 13.49
C LEU A 7 1.01 11.23 14.19
N LYS A 8 0.14 10.55 14.91
CA LYS A 8 0.41 9.18 15.35
C LYS A 8 0.80 8.40 14.10
N SER A 9 1.88 7.65 14.19
CA SER A 9 2.25 6.77 13.08
C SER A 9 1.02 5.98 12.66
N LYS A 10 0.66 6.08 11.40
CA LYS A 10 -0.48 5.39 10.84
C LYS A 10 -0.04 4.65 9.59
N VAL A 11 -0.52 3.44 9.45
CA VAL A 11 -0.27 2.63 8.27
C VAL A 11 -1.51 2.65 7.38
N TYR A 12 -1.29 2.82 6.08
CA TYR A 12 -2.34 2.76 5.08
C TYR A 12 -2.10 1.55 4.18
N LEU A 13 -2.96 0.54 4.30
CA LEU A 13 -2.98 -0.60 3.38
C LEU A 13 -3.76 -0.16 2.15
N THR A 14 -3.06 0.16 1.07
CA THR A 14 -3.58 0.99 -0.02
C THR A 14 -3.60 0.22 -1.33
N GLY A 15 -4.74 0.22 -2.00
CA GLY A 15 -4.87 -0.31 -3.35
C GLY A 15 -4.26 0.60 -4.39
N ALA A 16 -3.43 0.03 -5.26
CA ALA A 16 -2.81 0.74 -6.37
C ALA A 16 -3.63 0.68 -7.66
N GLY A 17 -4.70 -0.10 -7.66
CA GLY A 17 -5.46 -0.37 -8.87
C GLY A 17 -4.81 -1.46 -9.76
N PRO A 18 -5.37 -1.68 -10.95
CA PRO A 18 -5.03 -2.85 -11.78
C PRO A 18 -3.85 -2.64 -12.73
N GLY A 19 -3.17 -1.52 -12.66
CA GLY A 19 -2.01 -1.22 -13.51
C GLY A 19 -2.13 0.08 -14.29
N ASP A 20 -3.30 0.43 -14.80
CA ASP A 20 -3.55 1.72 -15.41
C ASP A 20 -3.43 2.82 -14.33
N PRO A 21 -2.48 3.78 -14.48
CA PRO A 21 -2.32 4.85 -13.49
C PRO A 21 -3.57 5.69 -13.30
N GLY A 22 -4.43 5.78 -14.32
CA GLY A 22 -5.71 6.50 -14.24
C GLY A 22 -6.74 5.85 -13.35
N LEU A 23 -6.51 4.61 -12.92
CA LEU A 23 -7.45 3.87 -12.07
C LEU A 23 -7.04 3.85 -10.59
N ILE A 24 -6.04 4.60 -10.20
CA ILE A 24 -5.76 4.81 -8.77
C ILE A 24 -6.79 5.79 -8.19
N THR A 25 -7.17 5.58 -6.93
CA THR A 25 -8.12 6.48 -6.29
C THR A 25 -7.44 7.77 -5.83
N LEU A 26 -8.21 8.85 -5.74
CA LEU A 26 -7.73 10.11 -5.18
C LEU A 26 -7.26 9.94 -3.74
N LYS A 27 -7.94 9.09 -2.97
CA LYS A 27 -7.58 8.81 -1.58
C LYS A 27 -6.23 8.12 -1.49
N ALA A 28 -5.94 7.18 -2.39
CA ALA A 28 -4.63 6.53 -2.46
C ALA A 28 -3.51 7.53 -2.78
N ILE A 29 -3.76 8.47 -3.70
CA ILE A 29 -2.81 9.54 -4.01
C ILE A 29 -2.54 10.40 -2.77
N ASP A 30 -3.57 10.77 -2.03
CA ASP A 30 -3.42 11.55 -0.80
C ASP A 30 -2.57 10.81 0.24
N CYS A 31 -2.76 9.51 0.37
CA CYS A 31 -1.92 8.69 1.25
C CYS A 31 -0.46 8.70 0.81
N LEU A 32 -0.20 8.54 -0.49
CA LEU A 32 1.16 8.58 -1.03
C LEU A 32 1.84 9.93 -0.75
N LYS A 33 1.12 11.03 -0.90
CA LYS A 33 1.65 12.38 -0.63
C LYS A 33 2.03 12.59 0.83
N LYS A 34 1.42 11.86 1.76
CA LYS A 34 1.68 11.95 3.20
C LYS A 34 2.72 10.95 3.69
N ALA A 35 2.97 9.90 2.92
CA ALA A 35 3.81 8.79 3.33
C ALA A 35 5.27 9.22 3.53
N ARG A 36 5.86 8.77 4.64
CA ARG A 36 7.30 8.83 4.88
C ARG A 36 8.00 7.57 4.36
N VAL A 37 7.26 6.46 4.32
CA VAL A 37 7.73 5.18 3.80
C VAL A 37 6.67 4.62 2.88
N VAL A 38 7.07 4.17 1.70
CA VAL A 38 6.22 3.44 0.76
C VAL A 38 6.81 2.06 0.55
N ILE A 39 6.03 1.03 0.84
CA ILE A 39 6.41 -0.36 0.61
C ILE A 39 5.52 -0.90 -0.50
N TYR A 40 6.08 -1.30 -1.62
CA TYR A 40 5.33 -1.75 -2.78
C TYR A 40 5.88 -3.06 -3.34
N ASP A 41 5.10 -3.74 -4.18
CA ASP A 41 5.49 -4.99 -4.83
C ASP A 41 5.42 -4.88 -6.36
N ARG A 42 5.72 -5.99 -7.05
CA ARG A 42 5.85 -6.02 -8.50
C ARG A 42 4.53 -5.77 -9.25
N LEU A 43 3.38 -5.94 -8.61
CA LEU A 43 2.08 -5.73 -9.24
C LEU A 43 1.69 -4.26 -9.31
N VAL A 44 2.41 -3.41 -8.61
CA VAL A 44 2.20 -1.97 -8.61
C VAL A 44 2.88 -1.35 -9.82
N ASN A 45 2.14 -0.52 -10.57
CA ASN A 45 2.75 0.27 -11.63
C ASN A 45 3.71 1.30 -11.00
N PRO A 46 5.02 1.24 -11.30
CA PRO A 46 6.00 2.12 -10.67
C PRO A 46 5.78 3.61 -10.98
N GLU A 47 5.05 3.95 -12.04
CA GLU A 47 4.68 5.35 -12.31
C GLU A 47 3.93 5.99 -11.16
N LEU A 48 3.21 5.21 -10.35
CA LEU A 48 2.46 5.73 -9.21
C LEU A 48 3.37 6.27 -8.11
N LEU A 49 4.63 5.85 -8.07
CA LEU A 49 5.59 6.32 -7.07
C LEU A 49 5.91 7.80 -7.21
N LYS A 50 5.62 8.41 -8.36
CA LYS A 50 5.76 9.86 -8.57
C LYS A 50 4.89 10.69 -7.63
N TYR A 51 3.82 10.12 -7.08
CA TYR A 51 2.95 10.80 -6.13
C TYR A 51 3.51 10.82 -4.71
N ALA A 52 4.54 10.01 -4.45
CA ALA A 52 5.21 10.00 -3.15
C ALA A 52 6.05 11.28 -2.98
N ARG A 53 6.32 11.61 -1.73
CA ARG A 53 7.21 12.73 -1.39
C ARG A 53 8.61 12.44 -1.91
N PRO A 54 9.35 13.48 -2.36
CA PRO A 54 10.75 13.30 -2.79
C PRO A 54 11.66 12.73 -1.71
N ASP A 55 11.33 12.98 -0.44
CA ASP A 55 12.10 12.51 0.73
C ASP A 55 11.56 11.22 1.34
N ALA A 56 10.56 10.59 0.72
CA ALA A 56 10.01 9.33 1.20
C ALA A 56 11.00 8.18 0.95
N GLU A 57 11.08 7.27 1.91
CA GLU A 57 11.80 6.01 1.73
C GLU A 57 10.94 5.07 0.89
N ILE A 58 11.46 4.62 -0.24
CA ILE A 58 10.75 3.73 -1.18
C ILE A 58 11.37 2.35 -1.08
N LEU A 59 10.58 1.36 -0.64
CA LEU A 59 11.03 -0.01 -0.40
C LEU A 59 10.27 -0.99 -1.29
N TYR A 60 11.03 -1.74 -2.08
CA TYR A 60 10.46 -2.80 -2.92
C TYR A 60 10.41 -4.12 -2.16
N ALA A 61 9.23 -4.70 -2.05
CA ALA A 61 8.98 -5.96 -1.33
C ALA A 61 8.67 -7.14 -2.25
N GLY A 62 8.62 -6.91 -3.56
CA GLY A 62 8.33 -7.94 -4.55
C GLY A 62 9.53 -8.81 -4.88
N LYS A 63 9.31 -9.76 -5.80
CA LYS A 63 10.37 -10.66 -6.26
C LYS A 63 11.19 -9.99 -7.37
N ALA A 64 12.38 -9.54 -7.06
CA ALA A 64 13.35 -9.15 -8.06
C ALA A 64 14.01 -10.39 -8.71
N SER A 65 14.16 -11.47 -7.94
CA SER A 65 14.56 -12.79 -8.40
C SER A 65 14.02 -13.84 -7.45
N LYS A 66 13.96 -15.10 -7.88
CA LYS A 66 13.48 -16.23 -7.03
C LYS A 66 14.20 -16.33 -5.68
N LYS A 67 15.37 -15.72 -5.53
CA LYS A 67 16.22 -15.82 -4.33
C LYS A 67 16.01 -14.70 -3.30
N HIS A 68 15.32 -13.61 -3.66
CA HIS A 68 15.27 -12.39 -2.83
C HIS A 68 13.86 -11.85 -2.57
N SER A 69 12.82 -12.69 -2.70
CA SER A 69 11.48 -12.26 -2.32
C SER A 69 11.36 -12.21 -0.81
N LEU A 70 10.82 -11.12 -0.31
CA LEU A 70 10.38 -11.08 1.06
C LEU A 70 9.18 -12.02 1.24
N THR A 71 9.22 -12.86 2.26
CA THR A 71 8.06 -13.63 2.67
C THR A 71 7.01 -12.69 3.24
N GLN A 72 5.75 -13.14 3.31
CA GLN A 72 4.70 -12.33 3.91
C GLN A 72 5.04 -11.93 5.35
N ASP A 73 5.63 -12.83 6.13
CA ASP A 73 6.05 -12.53 7.50
C ASP A 73 7.08 -11.40 7.55
N LYS A 74 8.04 -11.41 6.64
CA LYS A 74 9.05 -10.34 6.57
C LYS A 74 8.43 -9.01 6.15
N ILE A 75 7.48 -9.03 5.23
CA ILE A 75 6.73 -7.83 4.83
C ILE A 75 5.97 -7.27 6.05
N ASN A 76 5.25 -8.13 6.77
CA ASN A 76 4.51 -7.73 7.96
C ASN A 76 5.43 -7.09 8.99
N ARG A 77 6.58 -7.71 9.26
CA ARG A 77 7.59 -7.18 10.20
C ARG A 77 8.17 -5.85 9.73
N LEU A 78 8.40 -5.71 8.44
CA LEU A 78 8.92 -4.46 7.86
C LEU A 78 7.94 -3.32 8.06
N ILE A 79 6.65 -3.55 7.79
CA ILE A 79 5.60 -2.55 7.99
C ILE A 79 5.56 -2.12 9.46
N VAL A 80 5.53 -3.10 10.37
CA VAL A 80 5.50 -2.85 11.82
C VAL A 80 6.74 -2.05 12.26
N LYS A 81 7.91 -2.47 11.81
CA LYS A 81 9.17 -1.79 12.14
C LYS A 81 9.13 -0.32 11.76
N LYS A 82 8.74 -0.03 10.52
CA LYS A 82 8.69 1.36 10.01
C LYS A 82 7.66 2.20 10.75
N ALA A 83 6.51 1.61 11.06
CA ALA A 83 5.47 2.29 11.83
C ALA A 83 5.94 2.61 13.25
N LYS A 84 6.65 1.68 13.90
CA LYS A 84 7.21 1.91 15.24
C LYS A 84 8.29 2.98 15.29
N GLU A 85 8.91 3.28 14.17
CA GLU A 85 9.85 4.41 14.04
C GLU A 85 9.12 5.77 14.02
N GLY A 86 7.79 5.78 14.15
CA GLY A 86 6.98 7.00 14.12
C GLY A 86 6.70 7.53 12.73
N LYS A 87 6.91 6.72 11.70
CA LYS A 87 6.72 7.13 10.31
C LYS A 87 5.34 6.75 9.80
N THR A 88 4.76 7.61 8.96
CA THR A 88 3.56 7.26 8.19
C THR A 88 3.96 6.31 7.07
N VAL A 89 3.36 5.12 7.05
CA VAL A 89 3.69 4.06 6.11
C VAL A 89 2.53 3.81 5.16
N VAL A 90 2.81 3.79 3.87
CA VAL A 90 1.87 3.29 2.85
C VAL A 90 2.37 1.93 2.38
N ARG A 91 1.55 0.89 2.57
CA ARG A 91 1.72 -0.40 1.93
C ARG A 91 0.92 -0.38 0.63
N LEU A 92 1.58 -0.19 -0.49
CA LEU A 92 0.94 -0.06 -1.79
C LEU A 92 0.87 -1.44 -2.45
N LYS A 93 -0.35 -1.89 -2.75
CA LYS A 93 -0.65 -3.24 -3.22
C LYS A 93 -1.38 -3.17 -4.57
N GLY A 94 -1.03 -4.04 -5.51
CA GLY A 94 -1.77 -4.14 -6.77
C GLY A 94 -3.25 -4.43 -6.55
N GLY A 95 -4.12 -3.85 -7.36
CA GLY A 95 -5.56 -4.01 -7.23
C GLY A 95 -6.12 -3.42 -5.95
N ASP A 96 -6.81 -4.27 -5.18
CA ASP A 96 -7.39 -3.94 -3.88
C ASP A 96 -6.64 -4.71 -2.77
N PRO A 97 -6.36 -4.09 -1.63
CA PRO A 97 -5.53 -4.73 -0.60
C PRO A 97 -6.17 -5.95 0.07
N PHE A 98 -7.51 -6.05 0.06
CA PHE A 98 -8.24 -7.12 0.73
C PHE A 98 -8.79 -8.19 -0.22
N LEU A 99 -8.65 -8.00 -1.53
CA LEU A 99 -9.09 -8.99 -2.51
C LEU A 99 -7.86 -9.74 -3.07
N PHE A 100 -7.68 -11.00 -2.65
CA PHE A 100 -6.53 -11.85 -3.00
C PHE A 100 -5.16 -11.21 -2.73
N GLY A 101 -5.10 -10.26 -1.78
CA GLY A 101 -3.90 -9.46 -1.53
C GLY A 101 -3.22 -9.75 -0.20
N ARG A 102 -3.71 -10.71 0.57
CA ARG A 102 -3.20 -11.04 1.92
C ARG A 102 -3.23 -9.84 2.88
N GLY A 103 -4.07 -8.83 2.58
CA GLY A 103 -4.18 -7.63 3.42
C GLY A 103 -4.69 -7.92 4.83
N ALA A 104 -5.50 -8.97 5.00
CA ALA A 104 -5.97 -9.38 6.31
C ALA A 104 -4.80 -9.81 7.22
N GLU A 105 -3.80 -10.50 6.68
CA GLU A 105 -2.61 -10.90 7.45
C GLU A 105 -1.80 -9.68 7.88
N GLU A 106 -1.63 -8.71 7.01
CA GLU A 106 -0.96 -7.44 7.32
C GLU A 106 -1.74 -6.67 8.40
N ALA A 107 -3.06 -6.57 8.25
CA ALA A 107 -3.93 -5.90 9.22
C ALA A 107 -3.90 -6.56 10.60
N LEU A 108 -3.93 -7.90 10.66
CA LEU A 108 -3.86 -8.63 11.92
C LEU A 108 -2.54 -8.37 12.64
N GLU A 109 -1.44 -8.35 11.92
CA GLU A 109 -0.13 -8.09 12.51
C GLU A 109 -0.05 -6.66 13.06
N LEU A 110 -0.62 -5.69 12.35
CA LEU A 110 -0.71 -4.31 12.83
C LEU A 110 -1.56 -4.22 14.09
N ALA A 111 -2.71 -4.90 14.11
CA ALA A 111 -3.59 -4.92 15.27
C ALA A 111 -2.90 -5.54 16.50
N LYS A 112 -2.16 -6.64 16.32
CA LYS A 112 -1.40 -7.27 17.40
C LYS A 112 -0.37 -6.31 18.01
N ASN A 113 0.22 -5.46 17.19
CA ASN A 113 1.21 -4.49 17.63
C ASN A 113 0.60 -3.15 18.04
N LYS A 114 -0.73 -3.05 18.10
CA LYS A 114 -1.48 -1.85 18.49
C LYS A 114 -1.14 -0.64 17.61
N ILE A 115 -0.87 -0.88 16.33
CA ILE A 115 -0.57 0.16 15.36
C ILE A 115 -1.85 0.55 14.64
N PRO A 116 -2.28 1.83 14.70
CA PRO A 116 -3.44 2.29 13.96
C PRO A 116 -3.22 2.15 12.45
N PHE A 117 -4.21 1.61 11.76
CA PHE A 117 -4.14 1.47 10.31
C PHE A 117 -5.50 1.76 9.68
N GLU A 118 -5.46 2.05 8.39
CA GLU A 118 -6.64 2.25 7.56
C GLU A 118 -6.44 1.48 6.26
N VAL A 119 -7.53 0.90 5.75
CA VAL A 119 -7.53 0.21 4.45
C VAL A 119 -8.12 1.16 3.41
N ILE A 120 -7.37 1.39 2.34
CA ILE A 120 -7.81 2.22 1.21
C ILE A 120 -8.12 1.30 0.04
N PRO A 121 -9.38 1.17 -0.36
CA PRO A 121 -9.77 0.30 -1.47
C PRO A 121 -9.10 0.70 -2.78
N GLY A 122 -9.02 -0.27 -3.68
CA GLY A 122 -8.56 -0.05 -5.04
C GLY A 122 -9.38 -0.87 -6.02
N ILE A 123 -9.23 -0.58 -7.30
CA ILE A 123 -9.91 -1.33 -8.35
C ILE A 123 -9.16 -2.63 -8.61
N SER A 124 -9.85 -3.75 -8.40
CA SER A 124 -9.31 -5.08 -8.68
C SER A 124 -9.23 -5.33 -10.19
N SER A 125 -8.20 -6.06 -10.62
CA SER A 125 -8.08 -6.51 -12.02
C SER A 125 -9.28 -7.35 -12.45
N ALA A 126 -9.93 -8.05 -11.54
CA ALA A 126 -11.14 -8.84 -11.86
C ALA A 126 -12.25 -7.96 -12.46
N LEU A 127 -12.43 -6.75 -11.93
CA LEU A 127 -13.42 -5.80 -12.44
C LEU A 127 -12.88 -5.02 -13.64
N ALA A 128 -11.64 -4.57 -13.57
CA ALA A 128 -11.06 -3.72 -14.60
C ALA A 128 -10.86 -4.43 -15.93
N VAL A 129 -10.38 -5.66 -15.91
CA VAL A 129 -10.20 -6.47 -17.14
C VAL A 129 -11.54 -6.68 -17.84
N ALA A 130 -12.56 -7.04 -17.10
CA ALA A 130 -13.89 -7.23 -17.66
C ALA A 130 -14.43 -5.92 -18.26
N ALA A 131 -14.31 -4.82 -17.54
CA ALA A 131 -14.76 -3.51 -18.01
C ALA A 131 -14.03 -3.08 -19.29
N TYR A 132 -12.70 -3.22 -19.33
CA TYR A 132 -11.90 -2.82 -20.51
C TYR A 132 -12.15 -3.74 -21.71
N ALA A 133 -12.51 -5.00 -21.48
CA ALA A 133 -12.91 -5.92 -22.52
C ALA A 133 -14.36 -5.72 -23.00
N GLY A 134 -15.12 -4.87 -22.33
CA GLY A 134 -16.54 -4.67 -22.63
C GLY A 134 -17.43 -5.82 -22.20
N ILE A 135 -17.01 -6.59 -21.20
CA ILE A 135 -17.75 -7.77 -20.70
C ILE A 135 -18.34 -7.44 -19.33
N PRO A 136 -19.66 -7.21 -19.24
CA PRO A 136 -20.29 -6.99 -17.93
C PRO A 136 -20.27 -8.27 -17.10
N LEU A 137 -20.07 -8.10 -15.80
CA LEU A 137 -20.07 -9.21 -14.85
C LEU A 137 -21.42 -9.36 -14.17
#